data_1a7cec18cc0a42b3a1025ea751794449
#
_entry.id   1a7cec18cc0a42b3a1025ea751794449
#
_cell.length_a   1.000
_cell.length_b   1.000
_cell.length_c   1.000
_cell.angle_alpha   90.00
_cell.angle_beta   90.00
_cell.angle_gamma   90.00
#
_symmetry.space_group_name_H-M   'P 1'
#
loop_
_entity.id
_entity.type
_entity.pdbx_description
1 polymer ?
#
loop_
_entity_poly.entity_id
_entity_poly.type
_entity_poly.pdbx_seq_one_letter_code
_entity_poly.pdbx_strand_id
1 'polypeptide(L)'
;MALVNSTEMFKKAYAGGYAIGAFNVNNMEIVQAITEACKEEMAPVILQVSKGARAYANHTYLVKLVEAAVLECPEIPVVLHLDHGPDFETCKACIDGGFTSVMIDASSKPFEENIEITKKVVEYAHAHGVVVEAELGTLAGIEDDVKVDAGAASYTRPEEVEEFVTRTGCDSLAIAIGTSHGAYKFKPGTKPQLRFDVLHECEKKLPGFPIVLHGSSSVPQNYVQMINENGGAMPGAIGVPEEQLREASRSAVCKINIDSDLRLAMTGTIRKFFNEHPDKFDPREYLKPARANIKELVRHKLVNVLGCNGKA
;
A
#
# COMPACT_ATOMS: atom_id res chain seq x y z
N MET A 1 -7.29 -17.17 13.05
CA MET A 1 -7.39 -17.57 11.62
C MET A 1 -5.99 -17.70 11.02
N ALA A 2 -5.82 -18.39 9.89
CA ALA A 2 -4.59 -18.34 9.10
C ALA A 2 -4.57 -17.08 8.24
N LEU A 3 -3.42 -16.72 7.68
CA LEU A 3 -3.35 -15.75 6.58
C LEU A 3 -4.32 -16.14 5.44
N VAL A 4 -4.96 -15.15 4.85
CA VAL A 4 -5.85 -15.33 3.69
C VAL A 4 -5.26 -14.65 2.46
N ASN A 5 -5.71 -15.04 1.25
CA ASN A 5 -5.46 -14.24 0.06
C ASN A 5 -6.53 -13.13 -0.10
N SER A 6 -6.35 -12.23 -1.05
CA SER A 6 -7.23 -11.06 -1.18
C SER A 6 -8.53 -11.32 -1.97
N THR A 7 -8.73 -12.49 -2.56
CA THR A 7 -9.85 -12.76 -3.49
C THR A 7 -11.22 -12.40 -2.92
N GLU A 8 -11.57 -12.99 -1.77
CA GLU A 8 -12.89 -12.73 -1.16
C GLU A 8 -12.98 -11.33 -0.55
N MET A 9 -11.85 -10.81 -0.06
CA MET A 9 -11.78 -9.46 0.46
C MET A 9 -12.06 -8.42 -0.64
N PHE A 10 -11.48 -8.59 -1.83
CA PHE A 10 -11.69 -7.69 -2.96
C PHE A 10 -13.09 -7.79 -3.54
N LYS A 11 -13.69 -8.99 -3.62
CA LYS A 11 -15.11 -9.15 -4.01
C LYS A 11 -16.05 -8.36 -3.09
N LYS A 12 -15.84 -8.46 -1.76
CA LYS A 12 -16.63 -7.72 -0.77
C LYS A 12 -16.37 -6.20 -0.89
N ALA A 13 -15.12 -5.79 -1.10
CA ALA A 13 -14.74 -4.38 -1.25
C ALA A 13 -15.41 -3.75 -2.47
N TYR A 14 -15.30 -4.41 -3.63
CA TYR A 14 -15.94 -3.97 -4.87
C TYR A 14 -17.46 -3.83 -4.71
N ALA A 15 -18.12 -4.87 -4.21
CA ALA A 15 -19.57 -4.85 -4.01
C ALA A 15 -20.04 -3.84 -2.94
N GLY A 16 -19.19 -3.57 -1.95
CA GLY A 16 -19.49 -2.69 -0.82
C GLY A 16 -19.10 -1.23 -1.01
N GLY A 17 -18.40 -0.86 -2.08
CA GLY A 17 -17.92 0.50 -2.34
C GLY A 17 -16.96 1.00 -1.27
N TYR A 18 -15.96 0.17 -0.90
CA TYR A 18 -14.89 0.52 0.02
C TYR A 18 -13.55 -0.05 -0.48
N ALA A 19 -12.44 0.46 0.01
CA ALA A 19 -11.12 -0.10 -0.27
C ALA A 19 -10.50 -0.71 0.98
N ILE A 20 -9.61 -1.68 0.80
CA ILE A 20 -8.79 -2.27 1.86
C ILE A 20 -7.47 -1.53 1.93
N GLY A 21 -7.07 -1.15 3.14
CA GLY A 21 -5.78 -0.52 3.36
C GLY A 21 -4.64 -1.54 3.21
N ALA A 22 -3.70 -1.24 2.33
CA ALA A 22 -2.45 -1.95 2.20
C ALA A 22 -1.34 -1.08 2.81
N PHE A 23 -0.90 -1.50 3.99
CA PHE A 23 0.04 -0.74 4.79
C PHE A 23 1.42 -1.38 4.76
N ASN A 24 2.45 -0.59 4.43
CA ASN A 24 3.83 -1.06 4.41
C ASN A 24 4.36 -1.28 5.83
N VAL A 25 4.99 -2.44 6.04
CA VAL A 25 5.55 -2.84 7.33
C VAL A 25 7.03 -3.14 7.23
N ASN A 26 7.81 -2.69 8.20
CA ASN A 26 9.25 -2.91 8.27
C ASN A 26 9.78 -3.13 9.70
N ASN A 27 8.94 -3.01 10.73
CA ASN A 27 9.29 -3.25 12.12
C ASN A 27 8.08 -3.69 12.96
N MET A 28 8.31 -4.07 14.20
CA MET A 28 7.29 -4.57 15.11
C MET A 28 6.25 -3.51 15.47
N GLU A 29 6.66 -2.28 15.74
CA GLU A 29 5.78 -1.20 16.20
C GLU A 29 4.73 -0.82 15.14
N ILE A 30 5.15 -0.80 13.87
CA ILE A 30 4.25 -0.52 12.74
C ILE A 30 3.25 -1.67 12.57
N VAL A 31 3.70 -2.94 12.60
CA VAL A 31 2.81 -4.11 12.52
C VAL A 31 1.77 -4.07 13.64
N GLN A 32 2.19 -3.86 14.88
CA GLN A 32 1.29 -3.80 16.03
C GLN A 32 0.28 -2.66 15.93
N ALA A 33 0.74 -1.45 15.55
CA ALA A 33 -0.14 -0.28 15.42
C ALA A 33 -1.25 -0.51 14.37
N ILE A 34 -0.88 -1.06 13.21
CA ILE A 34 -1.83 -1.35 12.13
C ILE A 34 -2.85 -2.41 12.55
N THR A 35 -2.37 -3.53 13.08
CA THR A 35 -3.25 -4.66 13.41
C THR A 35 -4.16 -4.36 14.60
N GLU A 36 -3.70 -3.62 15.60
CA GLU A 36 -4.54 -3.13 16.68
C GLU A 36 -5.65 -2.19 16.19
N ALA A 37 -5.31 -1.25 15.29
CA ALA A 37 -6.29 -0.36 14.68
C ALA A 37 -7.34 -1.16 13.89
N CYS A 38 -6.89 -2.10 13.06
CA CYS A 38 -7.79 -2.93 12.26
C CYS A 38 -8.67 -3.84 13.11
N LYS A 39 -8.15 -4.39 14.22
CA LYS A 39 -8.94 -5.17 15.19
C LYS A 39 -10.01 -4.31 15.85
N GLU A 40 -9.67 -3.12 16.35
CA GLU A 40 -10.63 -2.20 16.98
C GLU A 40 -11.74 -1.76 16.03
N GLU A 41 -11.40 -1.52 14.77
CA GLU A 41 -12.35 -1.10 13.73
C GLU A 41 -13.02 -2.28 13.02
N MET A 42 -12.71 -3.53 13.38
CA MET A 42 -13.19 -4.73 12.68
C MET A 42 -13.01 -4.62 11.16
N ALA A 43 -11.80 -4.26 10.74
CA ALA A 43 -11.46 -3.99 9.34
C ALA A 43 -10.53 -5.05 8.77
N PRO A 44 -10.72 -5.48 7.51
CA PRO A 44 -9.76 -6.31 6.79
C PRO A 44 -8.46 -5.51 6.52
N VAL A 45 -7.32 -6.20 6.41
CA VAL A 45 -6.03 -5.54 6.20
C VAL A 45 -5.10 -6.31 5.28
N ILE A 46 -4.31 -5.56 4.51
CA ILE A 46 -3.16 -6.06 3.76
C ILE A 46 -1.90 -5.49 4.41
N LEU A 47 -1.07 -6.36 4.99
CA LEU A 47 0.27 -6.02 5.45
C LEU A 47 1.22 -6.27 4.28
N GLN A 48 1.80 -5.20 3.75
CA GLN A 48 2.65 -5.30 2.57
C GLN A 48 4.12 -5.04 2.87
N VAL A 49 4.97 -5.76 2.18
CA VAL A 49 6.42 -5.78 2.38
C VAL A 49 7.11 -5.53 1.05
N SER A 50 7.83 -4.42 0.95
CA SER A 50 8.65 -4.12 -0.22
C SER A 50 9.99 -4.88 -0.21
N LYS A 51 10.70 -4.87 -1.34
CA LYS A 51 12.06 -5.39 -1.45
C LYS A 51 12.98 -4.75 -0.42
N GLY A 52 12.89 -3.42 -0.24
CA GLY A 52 13.69 -2.67 0.72
C GLY A 52 13.39 -3.05 2.17
N ALA A 53 12.12 -3.22 2.53
CA ALA A 53 11.73 -3.70 3.86
C ALA A 53 12.26 -5.11 4.14
N ARG A 54 12.22 -6.02 3.15
CA ARG A 54 12.80 -7.36 3.27
C ARG A 54 14.32 -7.33 3.46
N ALA A 55 15.02 -6.45 2.78
CA ALA A 55 16.46 -6.28 2.94
C ALA A 55 16.82 -5.72 4.32
N TYR A 56 16.04 -4.77 4.82
CA TYR A 56 16.24 -4.13 6.12
C TYR A 56 15.95 -5.08 7.29
N ALA A 57 14.74 -5.63 7.36
CA ALA A 57 14.26 -6.39 8.53
C ALA A 57 14.49 -7.90 8.41
N ASN A 58 14.91 -8.39 7.23
CA ASN A 58 14.97 -9.82 6.87
C ASN A 58 13.59 -10.45 6.67
N HIS A 59 13.49 -11.28 5.64
CA HIS A 59 12.27 -11.99 5.24
C HIS A 59 11.63 -12.80 6.40
N THR A 60 12.44 -13.60 7.10
CA THR A 60 11.94 -14.46 8.17
C THR A 60 11.35 -13.67 9.33
N TYR A 61 12.00 -12.57 9.75
CA TYR A 61 11.48 -11.73 10.82
C TYR A 61 10.14 -11.10 10.45
N LEU A 62 10.00 -10.59 9.21
CA LEU A 62 8.74 -9.98 8.77
C LEU A 62 7.61 -11.00 8.69
N VAL A 63 7.86 -12.19 8.13
CA VAL A 63 6.86 -13.27 8.11
C VAL A 63 6.42 -13.64 9.53
N LYS A 64 7.37 -13.80 10.47
CA LYS A 64 7.04 -14.16 11.87
C LYS A 64 6.34 -13.03 12.62
N LEU A 65 6.63 -11.76 12.35
CA LEU A 65 5.88 -10.64 12.90
C LEU A 65 4.42 -10.63 12.41
N VAL A 66 4.21 -10.90 11.12
CA VAL A 66 2.85 -10.99 10.56
C VAL A 66 2.12 -12.22 11.08
N GLU A 67 2.77 -13.38 11.18
CA GLU A 67 2.17 -14.56 11.81
C GLU A 67 1.76 -14.28 13.28
N ALA A 68 2.60 -13.58 14.05
CA ALA A 68 2.26 -13.16 15.40
C ALA A 68 1.05 -12.23 15.43
N ALA A 69 0.98 -11.27 14.51
CA ALA A 69 -0.16 -10.37 14.39
C ALA A 69 -1.47 -11.11 14.08
N VAL A 70 -1.43 -12.14 13.23
CA VAL A 70 -2.59 -13.00 12.92
C VAL A 70 -3.07 -13.77 14.15
N LEU A 71 -2.14 -14.22 15.01
CA LEU A 71 -2.50 -14.91 16.25
C LEU A 71 -3.15 -13.96 17.27
N GLU A 72 -2.68 -12.71 17.35
CA GLU A 72 -3.23 -11.68 18.26
C GLU A 72 -4.54 -11.05 17.77
N CYS A 73 -4.82 -11.15 16.47
CA CYS A 73 -5.99 -10.55 15.84
C CYS A 73 -6.78 -11.57 14.99
N PRO A 74 -7.24 -12.69 15.57
CA PRO A 74 -7.91 -13.75 14.82
C PRO A 74 -9.30 -13.34 14.28
N GLU A 75 -9.82 -12.18 14.70
CA GLU A 75 -11.14 -11.67 14.31
C GLU A 75 -11.15 -11.04 12.92
N ILE A 76 -10.00 -10.62 12.41
CA ILE A 76 -9.88 -9.90 11.14
C ILE A 76 -9.12 -10.72 10.10
N PRO A 77 -9.50 -10.65 8.80
CA PRO A 77 -8.71 -11.25 7.73
C PRO A 77 -7.44 -10.41 7.45
N VAL A 78 -6.31 -11.10 7.39
CA VAL A 78 -4.98 -10.49 7.13
C VAL A 78 -4.36 -11.13 5.90
N VAL A 79 -3.89 -10.32 4.97
CA VAL A 79 -3.11 -10.72 3.80
C VAL A 79 -1.66 -10.31 4.01
N LEU A 80 -0.72 -11.19 3.72
CA LEU A 80 0.71 -10.86 3.59
C LEU A 80 1.05 -10.71 2.10
N HIS A 81 1.45 -9.51 1.70
CA HIS A 81 1.62 -9.12 0.31
C HIS A 81 3.04 -8.64 0.00
N LEU A 82 3.61 -9.09 -1.12
CA LEU A 82 4.83 -8.49 -1.70
C LEU A 82 4.44 -7.24 -2.49
N ASP A 83 5.00 -6.10 -2.09
CA ASP A 83 4.81 -4.80 -2.74
C ASP A 83 5.95 -4.55 -3.74
N HIS A 84 5.63 -4.20 -4.99
CA HIS A 84 6.58 -3.95 -6.09
C HIS A 84 7.67 -5.02 -6.26
N GLY A 85 7.27 -6.26 -6.51
CA GLY A 85 8.20 -7.33 -6.88
C GLY A 85 8.90 -7.04 -8.22
N PRO A 86 10.23 -6.90 -8.24
CA PRO A 86 10.95 -6.45 -9.44
C PRO A 86 11.15 -7.55 -10.48
N ASP A 87 10.99 -8.81 -10.09
CA ASP A 87 11.27 -9.97 -10.93
C ASP A 87 10.59 -11.25 -10.42
N PHE A 88 10.57 -12.27 -11.28
CA PHE A 88 10.01 -13.57 -10.98
C PHE A 88 10.65 -14.24 -9.75
N GLU A 89 11.96 -14.16 -9.58
CA GLU A 89 12.67 -14.84 -8.50
C GLU A 89 12.31 -14.24 -7.14
N THR A 90 12.12 -12.93 -7.08
CA THR A 90 11.64 -12.25 -5.88
C THR A 90 10.21 -12.65 -5.52
N CYS A 91 9.30 -12.67 -6.52
CA CYS A 91 7.93 -13.14 -6.32
C CYS A 91 7.90 -14.60 -5.86
N LYS A 92 8.65 -15.47 -6.55
CA LYS A 92 8.81 -16.88 -6.17
C LYS A 92 9.30 -17.06 -4.73
N ALA A 93 10.35 -16.35 -4.34
CA ALA A 93 10.89 -16.42 -2.98
C ALA A 93 9.88 -15.98 -1.90
N CYS A 94 9.00 -15.02 -2.22
CA CYS A 94 7.93 -14.60 -1.32
C CYS A 94 6.81 -15.66 -1.25
N ILE A 95 6.40 -16.23 -2.37
CA ILE A 95 5.41 -17.31 -2.43
C ILE A 95 5.88 -18.50 -1.62
N ASP A 96 7.11 -18.98 -1.86
CA ASP A 96 7.73 -20.10 -1.13
C ASP A 96 7.91 -19.79 0.36
N GLY A 97 8.05 -18.51 0.70
CA GLY A 97 8.20 -18.00 2.06
C GLY A 97 6.89 -17.73 2.81
N GLY A 98 5.73 -18.08 2.24
CA GLY A 98 4.43 -18.02 2.91
C GLY A 98 3.62 -16.74 2.67
N PHE A 99 3.97 -15.93 1.69
CA PHE A 99 3.13 -14.82 1.24
C PHE A 99 1.86 -15.34 0.57
N THR A 100 0.73 -14.71 0.84
CA THR A 100 -0.57 -15.09 0.27
C THR A 100 -0.98 -14.22 -0.91
N SER A 101 -0.20 -13.19 -1.20
CA SER A 101 -0.37 -12.27 -2.33
C SER A 101 0.98 -11.72 -2.75
N VAL A 102 1.21 -11.54 -4.04
CA VAL A 102 2.42 -10.88 -4.56
C VAL A 102 2.04 -9.90 -5.67
N MET A 103 2.79 -8.79 -5.76
CA MET A 103 2.77 -7.93 -6.92
C MET A 103 4.01 -8.15 -7.76
N ILE A 104 3.83 -8.27 -9.07
CA ILE A 104 4.89 -8.16 -10.05
C ILE A 104 4.79 -6.80 -10.74
N ASP A 105 5.83 -5.99 -10.62
CA ASP A 105 5.91 -4.69 -11.26
C ASP A 105 6.83 -4.74 -12.48
N ALA A 106 6.22 -4.94 -13.65
CA ALA A 106 6.87 -4.85 -14.94
C ALA A 106 6.35 -3.64 -15.76
N SER A 107 5.76 -2.63 -15.10
CA SER A 107 5.15 -1.45 -15.74
C SER A 107 6.13 -0.59 -16.54
N SER A 108 7.43 -0.67 -16.21
CA SER A 108 8.50 -0.01 -16.94
C SER A 108 8.89 -0.70 -18.26
N LYS A 109 8.36 -1.90 -18.52
CA LYS A 109 8.64 -2.69 -19.72
C LYS A 109 7.63 -2.40 -20.83
N PRO A 110 7.96 -2.71 -22.10
CA PRO A 110 6.98 -2.73 -23.17
C PRO A 110 5.79 -3.64 -22.84
N PHE A 111 4.61 -3.32 -23.35
CA PHE A 111 3.35 -4.00 -23.04
C PHE A 111 3.43 -5.54 -23.18
N GLU A 112 3.98 -6.04 -24.30
CA GLU A 112 4.14 -7.47 -24.51
C GLU A 112 5.09 -8.13 -23.50
N GLU A 113 6.20 -7.48 -23.16
CA GLU A 113 7.15 -7.98 -22.17
C GLU A 113 6.54 -7.98 -20.76
N ASN A 114 5.75 -6.94 -20.41
CA ASN A 114 5.00 -6.90 -19.16
C ASN A 114 4.02 -8.08 -19.06
N ILE A 115 3.28 -8.37 -20.14
CA ILE A 115 2.37 -9.53 -20.20
C ILE A 115 3.12 -10.84 -19.96
N GLU A 116 4.25 -11.07 -20.65
CA GLU A 116 5.03 -12.31 -20.51
C GLU A 116 5.57 -12.51 -19.10
N ILE A 117 6.14 -11.46 -18.51
CA ILE A 117 6.66 -11.49 -17.14
C ILE A 117 5.54 -11.76 -16.14
N THR A 118 4.44 -11.00 -16.24
CA THR A 118 3.28 -11.12 -15.34
C THR A 118 2.66 -12.50 -15.42
N LYS A 119 2.42 -13.01 -16.63
CA LYS A 119 1.87 -14.35 -16.82
C LYS A 119 2.71 -15.44 -16.18
N LYS A 120 4.04 -15.37 -16.30
CA LYS A 120 4.96 -16.32 -15.68
C LYS A 120 4.80 -16.34 -14.15
N VAL A 121 4.64 -15.15 -13.52
CA VAL A 121 4.41 -15.05 -12.08
C VAL A 121 3.03 -15.60 -11.70
N VAL A 122 1.98 -15.28 -12.47
CA VAL A 122 0.61 -15.76 -12.27
C VAL A 122 0.56 -17.29 -12.29
N GLU A 123 1.16 -17.92 -13.31
CA GLU A 123 1.20 -19.39 -13.43
C GLU A 123 1.82 -20.05 -12.19
N TYR A 124 2.93 -19.48 -11.70
CA TYR A 124 3.58 -20.01 -10.51
C TYR A 124 2.75 -19.75 -9.23
N ALA A 125 2.26 -18.54 -9.06
CA ALA A 125 1.50 -18.15 -7.88
C ALA A 125 0.19 -18.94 -7.72
N HIS A 126 -0.58 -19.08 -8.81
CA HIS A 126 -1.84 -19.80 -8.81
C HIS A 126 -1.66 -21.29 -8.50
N ALA A 127 -0.55 -21.91 -8.95
CA ALA A 127 -0.20 -23.28 -8.59
C ALA A 127 0.03 -23.47 -7.06
N HIS A 128 0.29 -22.38 -6.33
CA HIS A 128 0.49 -22.34 -4.87
C HIS A 128 -0.67 -21.69 -4.10
N GLY A 129 -1.79 -21.35 -4.77
CA GLY A 129 -2.95 -20.71 -4.15
C GLY A 129 -2.73 -19.24 -3.76
N VAL A 130 -1.71 -18.59 -4.33
CA VAL A 130 -1.34 -17.18 -4.11
C VAL A 130 -1.88 -16.33 -5.23
N VAL A 131 -2.42 -15.14 -4.90
CA VAL A 131 -2.95 -14.18 -5.88
C VAL A 131 -1.89 -13.20 -6.34
N VAL A 132 -2.07 -12.65 -7.55
CA VAL A 132 -1.11 -11.76 -8.19
C VAL A 132 -1.74 -10.43 -8.54
N GLU A 133 -1.08 -9.36 -8.10
CA GLU A 133 -1.30 -7.98 -8.55
C GLU A 133 -0.30 -7.66 -9.66
N ALA A 134 -0.75 -6.94 -10.67
CA ALA A 134 0.10 -6.42 -11.75
C ALA A 134 -0.11 -4.91 -11.92
N GLU A 135 0.69 -4.25 -12.76
CA GLU A 135 0.60 -2.81 -12.97
C GLU A 135 0.63 -2.42 -14.45
N LEU A 136 -0.23 -1.47 -14.82
CA LEU A 136 -0.23 -0.75 -16.09
C LEU A 136 -0.18 0.76 -15.88
N GLY A 137 0.60 1.43 -16.71
CA GLY A 137 1.02 2.81 -16.50
C GLY A 137 2.25 2.86 -15.59
N THR A 138 2.90 4.01 -15.50
CA THR A 138 4.14 4.17 -14.72
C THR A 138 4.00 5.33 -13.78
N LEU A 139 4.11 5.08 -12.47
CA LEU A 139 4.04 6.12 -11.46
C LEU A 139 5.37 6.84 -11.32
N ALA A 140 5.32 8.17 -11.17
CA ALA A 140 6.48 8.97 -10.81
C ALA A 140 6.82 8.82 -9.32
N GLY A 141 8.02 9.25 -8.93
CA GLY A 141 8.45 9.36 -7.54
C GLY A 141 9.57 8.40 -7.17
N ILE A 142 9.79 8.26 -5.87
CA ILE A 142 10.85 7.40 -5.31
C ILE A 142 10.20 6.38 -4.40
N GLU A 143 10.45 5.11 -4.67
CA GLU A 143 10.06 3.99 -3.82
C GLU A 143 11.23 3.01 -3.72
N ASP A 144 11.71 2.79 -2.51
CA ASP A 144 12.97 2.07 -2.23
C ASP A 144 14.13 2.54 -3.13
N ASP A 145 14.67 1.65 -3.97
CA ASP A 145 15.77 1.94 -4.91
C ASP A 145 15.27 2.43 -6.28
N VAL A 146 13.95 2.45 -6.51
CA VAL A 146 13.35 2.83 -7.80
C VAL A 146 13.02 4.31 -7.79
N LYS A 147 13.59 5.04 -8.75
CA LYS A 147 13.29 6.46 -8.99
C LYS A 147 12.78 6.62 -10.40
N VAL A 148 11.55 7.13 -10.53
CA VAL A 148 10.94 7.48 -11.82
C VAL A 148 10.74 8.99 -11.88
N ASP A 149 11.38 9.63 -12.86
CA ASP A 149 11.22 11.07 -13.09
C ASP A 149 9.80 11.37 -13.61
N ALA A 150 9.26 12.52 -13.24
CA ALA A 150 7.90 12.93 -13.64
C ALA A 150 7.67 12.93 -15.16
N GLY A 151 8.72 13.11 -15.94
CA GLY A 151 8.66 13.04 -17.41
C GLY A 151 8.58 11.64 -18.01
N ALA A 152 8.90 10.60 -17.19
CA ALA A 152 8.82 9.20 -17.58
C ALA A 152 7.53 8.52 -17.07
N ALA A 153 6.76 9.21 -16.23
CA ALA A 153 5.47 8.71 -15.75
C ALA A 153 4.42 8.74 -16.86
N SER A 154 3.58 7.73 -16.91
CA SER A 154 2.49 7.63 -17.87
C SER A 154 1.20 7.17 -17.19
N TYR A 155 0.08 7.80 -17.55
CA TYR A 155 -1.22 7.29 -17.12
C TYR A 155 -1.49 5.92 -17.76
N THR A 156 -2.27 5.11 -17.04
CA THR A 156 -2.81 3.87 -17.61
C THR A 156 -3.67 4.19 -18.83
N ARG A 157 -3.53 3.39 -19.87
CA ARG A 157 -4.33 3.47 -21.09
C ARG A 157 -5.50 2.50 -20.97
N PRO A 158 -6.75 3.00 -20.81
CA PRO A 158 -7.91 2.15 -20.59
C PRO A 158 -8.15 1.11 -21.68
N GLU A 159 -7.73 1.38 -22.91
CA GLU A 159 -7.84 0.46 -24.04
C GLU A 159 -6.99 -0.81 -23.91
N GLU A 160 -5.96 -0.81 -23.05
CA GLU A 160 -5.05 -1.93 -22.85
C GLU A 160 -5.46 -2.88 -21.69
N VAL A 161 -6.30 -2.41 -20.73
CA VAL A 161 -6.52 -3.13 -19.48
C VAL A 161 -7.23 -4.47 -19.66
N GLU A 162 -8.21 -4.55 -20.58
CA GLU A 162 -8.97 -5.78 -20.83
C GLU A 162 -8.08 -6.87 -21.45
N GLU A 163 -7.29 -6.49 -22.45
CA GLU A 163 -6.32 -7.39 -23.09
C GLU A 163 -5.28 -7.87 -22.08
N PHE A 164 -4.72 -6.95 -21.31
CA PHE A 164 -3.70 -7.25 -20.30
C PHE A 164 -4.20 -8.27 -19.27
N VAL A 165 -5.33 -8.00 -18.63
CA VAL A 165 -5.92 -8.90 -17.62
C VAL A 165 -6.27 -10.26 -18.21
N THR A 166 -6.86 -10.28 -19.40
CA THR A 166 -7.23 -11.53 -20.07
C THR A 166 -6.00 -12.40 -20.41
N ARG A 167 -4.93 -11.78 -20.88
CA ARG A 167 -3.72 -12.50 -21.32
C ARG A 167 -2.82 -12.91 -20.17
N THR A 168 -2.79 -12.14 -19.09
CA THR A 168 -1.96 -12.43 -17.90
C THR A 168 -2.66 -13.32 -16.89
N GLY A 169 -3.97 -13.16 -16.72
CA GLY A 169 -4.75 -13.82 -15.67
C GLY A 169 -4.45 -13.30 -14.27
N CYS A 170 -3.93 -12.07 -14.12
CA CYS A 170 -3.71 -11.46 -12.80
C CYS A 170 -5.03 -11.24 -12.05
N ASP A 171 -4.98 -11.16 -10.71
CA ASP A 171 -6.15 -11.11 -9.82
C ASP A 171 -6.57 -9.68 -9.45
N SER A 172 -5.65 -8.71 -9.60
CA SER A 172 -5.91 -7.28 -9.43
C SER A 172 -4.95 -6.46 -10.27
N LEU A 173 -5.32 -5.22 -10.59
CA LEU A 173 -4.54 -4.34 -11.44
C LEU A 173 -4.30 -2.99 -10.80
N ALA A 174 -3.04 -2.64 -10.57
CA ALA A 174 -2.64 -1.28 -10.23
C ALA A 174 -2.68 -0.41 -11.49
N ILE A 175 -3.29 0.79 -11.34
CA ILE A 175 -3.41 1.78 -12.41
C ILE A 175 -2.82 3.12 -12.01
N ALA A 176 -2.21 3.81 -12.97
CA ALA A 176 -1.66 5.14 -12.82
C ALA A 176 -2.72 6.19 -13.21
N ILE A 177 -3.26 6.89 -12.21
CA ILE A 177 -4.27 7.94 -12.39
C ILE A 177 -3.82 9.30 -11.83
N GLY A 178 -2.50 9.52 -11.68
CA GLY A 178 -1.94 10.76 -11.20
C GLY A 178 -1.47 10.73 -9.74
N THR A 179 -1.40 9.56 -9.13
CA THR A 179 -0.68 9.34 -7.86
C THR A 179 0.84 9.28 -8.11
N SER A 180 1.63 9.39 -7.05
CA SER A 180 3.09 9.33 -7.11
C SER A 180 3.67 8.77 -5.82
N HIS A 181 4.81 8.08 -5.89
CA HIS A 181 5.48 7.54 -4.72
C HIS A 181 6.18 8.62 -3.86
N GLY A 182 6.42 8.32 -2.58
CA GLY A 182 7.08 9.22 -1.64
C GLY A 182 6.18 10.30 -1.04
N ALA A 183 6.78 11.28 -0.34
CA ALA A 183 6.08 12.35 0.37
C ALA A 183 5.97 13.67 -0.44
N TYR A 184 6.63 13.77 -1.58
CA TYR A 184 6.64 14.93 -2.47
C TYR A 184 5.94 14.63 -3.78
N LYS A 185 4.65 14.32 -3.68
CA LYS A 185 3.86 13.82 -4.83
C LYS A 185 3.50 14.90 -5.82
N PHE A 186 3.35 16.13 -5.35
CA PHE A 186 2.90 17.27 -6.16
C PHE A 186 3.76 18.50 -5.90
N LYS A 187 3.80 19.40 -6.87
CA LYS A 187 4.50 20.69 -6.71
C LYS A 187 3.77 21.56 -5.67
N PRO A 188 4.50 22.27 -4.79
CA PRO A 188 3.88 23.22 -3.86
C PRO A 188 2.96 24.22 -4.57
N GLY A 189 1.77 24.46 -3.99
CA GLY A 189 0.77 25.38 -4.57
C GLY A 189 -0.10 24.79 -5.69
N THR A 190 0.10 23.53 -6.09
CA THR A 190 -0.82 22.84 -6.99
C THR A 190 -1.99 22.24 -6.21
N LYS A 191 -3.15 22.09 -6.84
CA LYS A 191 -4.25 21.27 -6.32
C LYS A 191 -4.12 19.88 -6.95
N PRO A 192 -3.75 18.86 -6.18
CA PRO A 192 -3.70 17.49 -6.69
C PRO A 192 -5.07 17.07 -7.19
N GLN A 193 -5.13 16.46 -8.37
CA GLN A 193 -6.36 15.93 -8.92
C GLN A 193 -6.10 14.60 -9.61
N LEU A 194 -6.80 13.56 -9.16
CA LEU A 194 -6.74 12.25 -9.78
C LEU A 194 -7.55 12.22 -11.08
N ARG A 195 -7.12 11.43 -12.03
CA ARG A 195 -7.76 11.19 -13.32
C ARG A 195 -8.89 10.15 -13.17
N PHE A 196 -10.01 10.58 -12.57
CA PHE A 196 -11.20 9.73 -12.42
C PHE A 196 -11.78 9.29 -13.76
N ASP A 197 -11.59 10.08 -14.81
CA ASP A 197 -11.94 9.68 -16.18
C ASP A 197 -11.24 8.39 -16.60
N VAL A 198 -9.93 8.25 -16.31
CA VAL A 198 -9.18 7.02 -16.57
C VAL A 198 -9.69 5.87 -15.70
N LEU A 199 -9.92 6.11 -14.38
CA LEU A 199 -10.46 5.08 -13.49
C LEU A 199 -11.80 4.54 -13.98
N HIS A 200 -12.74 5.40 -14.32
CA HIS A 200 -14.07 5.00 -14.76
C HIS A 200 -14.06 4.28 -16.12
N GLU A 201 -13.16 4.65 -17.04
CA GLU A 201 -13.00 3.91 -18.28
C GLU A 201 -12.37 2.52 -18.06
N CYS A 202 -11.40 2.38 -17.14
CA CYS A 202 -10.88 1.07 -16.74
C CYS A 202 -11.98 0.20 -16.09
N GLU A 203 -12.79 0.78 -15.20
CA GLU A 203 -13.91 0.07 -14.56
C GLU A 203 -14.95 -0.43 -15.57
N LYS A 204 -15.29 0.36 -16.59
CA LYS A 204 -16.17 -0.06 -17.68
C LYS A 204 -15.62 -1.22 -18.49
N LYS A 205 -14.30 -1.25 -18.70
CA LYS A 205 -13.60 -2.31 -19.44
C LYS A 205 -13.47 -3.59 -18.62
N LEU A 206 -13.36 -3.46 -17.31
CA LEU A 206 -13.12 -4.55 -16.34
C LEU A 206 -14.23 -4.58 -15.27
N PRO A 207 -15.51 -4.82 -15.62
CA PRO A 207 -16.60 -4.81 -14.65
C PRO A 207 -16.40 -5.93 -13.60
N GLY A 208 -16.42 -5.55 -12.32
CA GLY A 208 -16.23 -6.48 -11.19
C GLY A 208 -14.77 -6.83 -10.90
N PHE A 209 -13.83 -6.29 -11.62
CA PHE A 209 -12.40 -6.57 -11.43
C PHE A 209 -11.74 -5.56 -10.47
N PRO A 210 -10.94 -6.04 -9.48
CA PRO A 210 -10.34 -5.16 -8.47
C PRO A 210 -9.25 -4.26 -9.05
N ILE A 211 -9.41 -2.96 -8.85
CA ILE A 211 -8.41 -1.95 -9.17
C ILE A 211 -7.64 -1.57 -7.90
N VAL A 212 -6.35 -1.25 -8.07
CA VAL A 212 -5.43 -0.86 -6.98
C VAL A 212 -4.85 0.51 -7.26
N LEU A 213 -4.66 1.32 -6.20
CA LEU A 213 -3.97 2.59 -6.27
C LEU A 213 -2.68 2.55 -5.43
N HIS A 214 -1.56 2.72 -6.12
CA HIS A 214 -0.24 2.96 -5.55
C HIS A 214 0.03 4.45 -5.38
N GLY A 215 1.10 4.79 -4.63
CA GLY A 215 1.49 6.18 -4.43
C GLY A 215 0.43 7.04 -3.75
N SER A 216 -0.44 6.47 -2.93
CA SER A 216 -1.69 7.08 -2.45
C SER A 216 -1.65 7.61 -1.02
N SER A 217 -0.49 7.71 -0.38
CA SER A 217 -0.36 8.37 0.92
C SER A 217 -0.82 9.82 0.85
N SER A 218 -1.57 10.29 1.86
CA SER A 218 -2.11 11.66 1.90
C SER A 218 -1.13 12.70 2.45
N VAL A 219 -0.01 12.23 3.03
CA VAL A 219 1.02 13.09 3.62
C VAL A 219 0.39 14.09 4.63
N PRO A 220 -0.12 13.59 5.77
CA PRO A 220 -0.85 14.42 6.73
C PRO A 220 0.00 15.59 7.21
N GLN A 221 -0.49 16.82 7.02
CA GLN A 221 0.28 18.04 7.24
C GLN A 221 0.65 18.28 8.69
N ASN A 222 -0.14 17.78 9.65
CA ASN A 222 0.19 17.82 11.08
C ASN A 222 1.49 17.05 11.40
N TYR A 223 1.77 15.93 10.75
CA TYR A 223 3.03 15.19 10.94
C TYR A 223 4.20 15.85 10.20
N VAL A 224 3.97 16.42 9.01
CA VAL A 224 4.98 17.23 8.32
C VAL A 224 5.40 18.43 9.16
N GLN A 225 4.43 19.15 9.74
CA GLN A 225 4.67 20.25 10.66
C GLN A 225 5.43 19.78 11.91
N MET A 226 4.98 18.69 12.53
CA MET A 226 5.65 18.10 13.69
C MET A 226 7.12 17.77 13.40
N ILE A 227 7.42 17.20 12.23
CA ILE A 227 8.81 16.91 11.82
C ILE A 227 9.61 18.21 11.69
N ASN A 228 9.08 19.23 10.99
CA ASN A 228 9.78 20.48 10.73
C ASN A 228 10.04 21.29 12.00
N GLU A 229 9.08 21.33 12.93
CA GLU A 229 9.21 22.02 14.22
C GLU A 229 10.19 21.33 15.18
N ASN A 230 10.48 20.04 14.96
CA ASN A 230 11.36 19.24 15.80
C ASN A 230 12.65 18.82 15.08
N GLY A 231 13.25 19.75 14.35
CA GLY A 231 14.59 19.61 13.76
C GLY A 231 14.64 18.80 12.45
N GLY A 232 13.48 18.58 11.82
CA GLY A 232 13.39 18.02 10.47
C GLY A 232 13.36 19.09 9.39
N ALA A 233 13.38 18.66 8.13
CA ALA A 233 13.31 19.54 6.96
C ALA A 233 12.53 18.88 5.84
N MET A 234 11.21 19.05 5.85
CA MET A 234 10.30 18.54 4.82
C MET A 234 9.46 19.67 4.20
N PRO A 235 10.08 20.68 3.59
CA PRO A 235 9.36 21.79 2.99
C PRO A 235 8.60 21.31 1.73
N GLY A 236 7.30 21.63 1.66
CA GLY A 236 6.49 21.35 0.47
C GLY A 236 6.10 19.89 0.26
N ALA A 237 6.22 19.03 1.28
CA ALA A 237 5.70 17.68 1.23
C ALA A 237 4.16 17.70 1.13
N ILE A 238 3.59 17.13 0.06
CA ILE A 238 2.15 17.12 -0.25
C ILE A 238 1.78 15.76 -0.82
N GLY A 239 0.68 15.18 -0.31
CA GLY A 239 0.13 13.91 -0.74
C GLY A 239 -1.19 14.02 -1.50
N VAL A 240 -1.84 12.89 -1.69
CA VAL A 240 -3.16 12.81 -2.34
C VAL A 240 -4.25 13.26 -1.36
N PRO A 241 -5.19 14.12 -1.78
CA PRO A 241 -6.32 14.52 -0.93
C PRO A 241 -7.17 13.31 -0.52
N GLU A 242 -7.50 13.21 0.76
CA GLU A 242 -8.24 12.06 1.32
C GLU A 242 -9.65 11.93 0.75
N GLU A 243 -10.29 13.05 0.43
CA GLU A 243 -11.61 13.04 -0.23
C GLU A 243 -11.58 12.37 -1.62
N GLN A 244 -10.47 12.53 -2.37
CA GLN A 244 -10.32 11.87 -3.66
C GLN A 244 -10.04 10.36 -3.50
N LEU A 245 -9.28 9.97 -2.47
CA LEU A 245 -9.10 8.56 -2.14
C LEU A 245 -10.43 7.92 -1.70
N ARG A 246 -11.24 8.66 -0.92
CA ARG A 246 -12.58 8.19 -0.53
C ARG A 246 -13.53 8.08 -1.73
N GLU A 247 -13.45 8.99 -2.68
CA GLU A 247 -14.20 8.90 -3.94
C GLU A 247 -13.77 7.67 -4.74
N ALA A 248 -12.46 7.46 -4.93
CA ALA A 248 -11.92 6.30 -5.64
C ALA A 248 -12.34 4.97 -4.99
N SER A 249 -12.37 4.89 -3.65
CA SER A 249 -12.77 3.67 -2.92
C SER A 249 -14.26 3.32 -3.08
N ARG A 250 -15.08 4.23 -3.59
CA ARG A 250 -16.50 3.96 -3.92
C ARG A 250 -16.72 3.43 -5.33
N SER A 251 -15.66 3.30 -6.10
CA SER A 251 -15.63 2.76 -7.46
C SER A 251 -14.99 1.37 -7.45
N ALA A 252 -14.28 0.99 -8.51
CA ALA A 252 -13.58 -0.30 -8.63
C ALA A 252 -12.31 -0.42 -7.77
N VAL A 253 -11.90 0.64 -7.07
CA VAL A 253 -10.68 0.63 -6.25
C VAL A 253 -10.91 -0.19 -4.98
N CYS A 254 -10.28 -1.37 -4.92
CA CYS A 254 -10.41 -2.32 -3.82
C CYS A 254 -9.20 -2.31 -2.86
N LYS A 255 -8.06 -1.73 -3.27
CA LYS A 255 -6.83 -1.62 -2.47
C LYS A 255 -6.23 -0.24 -2.64
N ILE A 256 -5.79 0.36 -1.53
CA ILE A 256 -5.07 1.63 -1.51
C ILE A 256 -3.79 1.46 -0.68
N ASN A 257 -2.64 1.75 -1.30
CA ASN A 257 -1.33 1.65 -0.66
C ASN A 257 -1.02 2.88 0.19
N ILE A 258 -0.62 2.64 1.45
CA ILE A 258 -0.30 3.68 2.43
C ILE A 258 1.03 3.32 3.13
N ASP A 259 2.07 4.10 2.87
CA ASP A 259 3.39 3.96 3.47
C ASP A 259 3.89 5.26 4.09
N SER A 260 4.06 6.32 3.29
CA SER A 260 4.65 7.58 3.73
C SER A 260 3.95 8.16 4.96
N ASP A 261 2.63 7.98 5.08
CA ASP A 261 1.85 8.47 6.22
C ASP A 261 2.29 7.82 7.54
N LEU A 262 2.57 6.52 7.53
CA LEU A 262 3.06 5.77 8.71
C LEU A 262 4.46 6.23 9.10
N ARG A 263 5.34 6.40 8.11
CA ARG A 263 6.71 6.89 8.32
C ARG A 263 6.73 8.30 8.90
N LEU A 264 5.86 9.19 8.42
CA LEU A 264 5.71 10.55 8.94
C LEU A 264 5.21 10.55 10.39
N ALA A 265 4.19 9.76 10.70
CA ALA A 265 3.65 9.66 12.06
C ALA A 265 4.72 9.14 13.04
N MET A 266 5.47 8.11 12.66
CA MET A 266 6.55 7.55 13.48
C MET A 266 7.66 8.58 13.69
N THR A 267 8.20 9.11 12.59
CA THR A 267 9.35 10.03 12.63
C THR A 267 9.02 11.33 13.35
N GLY A 268 7.86 11.92 13.09
CA GLY A 268 7.41 13.15 13.73
C GLY A 268 7.27 12.98 15.24
N THR A 269 6.66 11.89 15.67
CA THR A 269 6.47 11.59 17.09
C THR A 269 7.80 11.36 17.81
N ILE A 270 8.72 10.59 17.22
CA ILE A 270 10.04 10.33 17.82
C ILE A 270 10.84 11.63 17.93
N ARG A 271 10.86 12.46 16.87
CA ARG A 271 11.55 13.75 16.90
C ARG A 271 11.02 14.67 17.98
N LYS A 272 9.67 14.80 18.08
CA LYS A 272 9.00 15.59 19.11
C LYS A 272 9.36 15.06 20.49
N PHE A 273 9.32 13.75 20.70
CA PHE A 273 9.67 13.13 21.97
C PHE A 273 11.08 13.49 22.43
N PHE A 274 12.07 13.39 21.56
CA PHE A 274 13.46 13.72 21.93
C PHE A 274 13.70 15.23 22.12
N ASN A 275 12.93 16.08 21.46
CA ASN A 275 12.98 17.51 21.70
C ASN A 275 12.39 17.89 23.07
N GLU A 276 11.30 17.25 23.49
CA GLU A 276 10.65 17.47 24.77
C GLU A 276 11.34 16.75 25.95
N HIS A 277 12.02 15.64 25.67
CA HIS A 277 12.64 14.77 26.67
C HIS A 277 14.07 14.41 26.27
N PRO A 278 15.02 15.37 26.28
CA PRO A 278 16.38 15.16 25.76
C PRO A 278 17.23 14.20 26.62
N ASP A 279 16.80 13.91 27.85
CA ASP A 279 17.46 12.97 28.78
C ASP A 279 17.01 11.51 28.56
N LYS A 280 15.98 11.29 27.78
CA LYS A 280 15.41 9.95 27.58
C LYS A 280 16.14 9.18 26.46
N PHE A 281 16.40 7.88 26.71
CA PHE A 281 17.10 6.99 25.77
C PHE A 281 16.53 5.57 25.71
N ASP A 282 15.50 5.22 26.51
CA ASP A 282 14.86 3.90 26.47
C ASP A 282 13.95 3.82 25.21
N PRO A 283 14.19 2.87 24.28
CA PRO A 283 13.36 2.72 23.07
C PRO A 283 11.86 2.58 23.38
N ARG A 284 11.49 1.95 24.47
CA ARG A 284 10.10 1.78 24.87
C ARG A 284 9.39 3.12 25.15
N GLU A 285 10.12 4.12 25.62
CA GLU A 285 9.56 5.43 25.95
C GLU A 285 9.23 6.25 24.69
N TYR A 286 10.06 6.21 23.64
CA TYR A 286 9.81 6.98 22.41
C TYR A 286 9.08 6.19 21.31
N LEU A 287 9.18 4.86 21.29
CA LEU A 287 8.44 4.04 20.33
C LEU A 287 6.97 3.84 20.73
N LYS A 288 6.65 3.80 22.04
CA LYS A 288 5.28 3.67 22.51
C LYS A 288 4.35 4.80 22.02
N PRO A 289 4.67 6.09 22.16
CA PRO A 289 3.84 7.16 21.60
C PRO A 289 3.84 7.15 20.07
N ALA A 290 4.94 6.77 19.41
CA ALA A 290 4.98 6.62 17.96
C ALA A 290 3.99 5.56 17.47
N ARG A 291 3.98 4.38 18.10
CA ARG A 291 3.00 3.32 17.84
C ARG A 291 1.56 3.80 18.04
N ALA A 292 1.28 4.53 19.12
CA ALA A 292 -0.05 5.06 19.40
C ALA A 292 -0.52 6.04 18.31
N ASN A 293 0.35 6.94 17.84
CA ASN A 293 0.02 7.88 16.76
C ASN A 293 -0.20 7.19 15.41
N ILE A 294 0.59 6.15 15.09
CA ILE A 294 0.35 5.32 13.90
C ILE A 294 -1.02 4.64 14.00
N LYS A 295 -1.35 4.06 15.14
CA LYS A 295 -2.65 3.42 15.37
C LYS A 295 -3.81 4.37 15.12
N GLU A 296 -3.78 5.58 15.68
CA GLU A 296 -4.83 6.58 15.46
C GLU A 296 -4.89 7.04 13.99
N LEU A 297 -3.75 7.20 13.33
CA LEU A 297 -3.70 7.49 11.90
C LEU A 297 -4.37 6.37 11.08
N VAL A 298 -4.05 5.12 11.37
CA VAL A 298 -4.64 3.97 10.67
C VAL A 298 -6.14 3.90 10.90
N ARG A 299 -6.61 4.08 12.14
CA ARG A 299 -8.06 4.17 12.45
C ARG A 299 -8.77 5.25 11.64
N HIS A 300 -8.16 6.45 11.58
CA HIS A 300 -8.68 7.52 10.71
C HIS A 300 -8.79 7.08 9.25
N LYS A 301 -7.75 6.41 8.71
CA LYS A 301 -7.78 5.92 7.33
C LYS A 301 -8.88 4.88 7.10
N LEU A 302 -9.01 3.89 7.99
CA LEU A 302 -10.02 2.83 7.87
C LEU A 302 -11.45 3.39 7.83
N VAL A 303 -11.74 4.39 8.66
CA VAL A 303 -13.08 4.96 8.79
C VAL A 303 -13.37 6.02 7.73
N ASN A 304 -12.49 7.01 7.60
CA ASN A 304 -12.79 8.22 6.83
C ASN A 304 -12.35 8.17 5.36
N VAL A 305 -11.30 7.39 5.06
CA VAL A 305 -10.71 7.33 3.71
C VAL A 305 -11.10 6.06 2.99
N LEU A 306 -10.90 4.91 3.61
CA LEU A 306 -11.11 3.60 3.01
C LEU A 306 -12.57 3.13 3.15
N GLY A 307 -13.22 3.45 4.26
CA GLY A 307 -14.60 3.05 4.57
C GLY A 307 -14.76 1.56 4.82
N CYS A 308 -13.69 0.89 5.28
CA CYS A 308 -13.65 -0.56 5.52
C CYS A 308 -13.84 -0.97 6.98
N ASN A 309 -14.15 -0.03 7.89
CA ASN A 309 -14.51 -0.34 9.27
C ASN A 309 -15.79 -1.19 9.33
N GLY A 310 -15.80 -2.21 10.19
CA GLY A 310 -16.90 -3.18 10.29
C GLY A 310 -17.06 -4.11 9.09
N LYS A 311 -15.97 -4.32 8.30
CA LYS A 311 -15.99 -5.15 7.07
C LYS A 311 -15.10 -6.40 7.16
N ALA A 312 -14.62 -6.76 8.35
CA ALA A 312 -13.84 -7.99 8.58
C ALA A 312 -14.61 -9.28 8.26
#